data_23967885969ff2355651097772e35c72
#
_entry.id   23967885969ff2355651097772e35c72
#
_cell.length_a   1.000
_cell.length_b   1.000
_cell.length_c   1.000
_cell.angle_alpha   90.00
_cell.angle_beta   90.00
_cell.angle_gamma   90.00
#
_symmetry.space_group_name_H-M   'P 1'
#
loop_
_entity.id
_entity.type
_entity.pdbx_description
1 polymer ?
#
loop_
_entity_poly.entity_id
_entity_poly.type
_entity_poly.pdbx_seq_one_letter_code
_entity_poly.pdbx_strand_id
1 'polypeptide(L)'
;MSSCISILGSTGSIGRQALDVVDKLNLRVAALTANRDVDRLEAQCRKYRPRLAAMMDERAYQELKARLSDMNITVVLGLEGLVTAASLPEADTVVTAVSGMVGLKPTLAAIREKKRIALANKETLVCAGELVMEQAKKYGAEIIPVDSEHSAIFQCLMGNHDKSQIRRLLLTCSGGPFYGMDRAQLSGMKKEDALRHPNWKMGPKITIDCATLMNKGLEIIEAMRLYDLPQEQVTALIHRQSIVHSMVEFKDGAVMAQLGAPDMRIPISLALTYPERKETPAPALDLLSCPPLTFAEIDEDTFDCFRLAKQAAKRGGTVCAAMNAANEEAVALYLQDKISFYDISELVARAMELPSVQKPALRDILAADKAARELVRASFRV
;
A
#
# COMPACT_ATOMS: atom_id res chain seq x y z
N MET A 1 -24.07 -16.28 -0.61
CA MET A 1 -22.96 -17.26 -0.67
C MET A 1 -21.84 -16.75 0.21
N SER A 2 -21.11 -17.61 0.93
CA SER A 2 -19.95 -17.18 1.74
C SER A 2 -18.87 -16.65 0.80
N SER A 3 -18.36 -15.45 1.04
CA SER A 3 -17.29 -14.82 0.24
C SER A 3 -16.04 -15.68 0.21
N CYS A 4 -15.40 -15.78 -0.93
CA CYS A 4 -14.18 -16.56 -1.17
C CYS A 4 -13.04 -15.66 -1.63
N ILE A 5 -11.90 -15.72 -0.97
CA ILE A 5 -10.87 -14.71 -1.04
C ILE A 5 -9.55 -15.28 -1.54
N SER A 6 -8.89 -14.57 -2.46
CA SER A 6 -7.46 -14.76 -2.76
C SER A 6 -6.64 -13.71 -2.01
N ILE A 7 -5.55 -14.12 -1.33
CA ILE A 7 -4.67 -13.20 -0.58
C ILE A 7 -3.28 -13.24 -1.23
N LEU A 8 -2.91 -12.16 -1.87
CA LEU A 8 -1.59 -11.97 -2.43
C LEU A 8 -0.66 -11.40 -1.36
N GLY A 9 0.36 -12.18 -0.95
CA GLY A 9 1.26 -11.80 0.15
C GLY A 9 0.74 -12.17 1.54
N SER A 10 0.15 -13.34 1.71
CA SER A 10 -0.51 -13.81 2.93
C SER A 10 0.41 -13.93 4.16
N THR A 11 1.72 -14.08 3.96
CA THR A 11 2.70 -14.20 5.05
C THR A 11 3.18 -12.85 5.58
N GLY A 12 2.93 -11.75 4.85
CA GLY A 12 3.23 -10.38 5.25
C GLY A 12 2.34 -9.85 6.39
N SER A 13 2.62 -8.62 6.84
CA SER A 13 1.85 -7.99 7.94
C SER A 13 0.36 -7.86 7.61
N ILE A 14 0.02 -7.30 6.45
CA ILE A 14 -1.37 -7.13 6.00
C ILE A 14 -2.02 -8.48 5.71
N GLY A 15 -1.32 -9.39 5.04
CA GLY A 15 -1.86 -10.72 4.72
C GLY A 15 -2.22 -11.53 5.97
N ARG A 16 -1.42 -11.47 7.03
CA ARG A 16 -1.73 -12.12 8.32
C ARG A 16 -2.95 -11.51 8.98
N GLN A 17 -3.03 -10.17 9.01
CA GLN A 17 -4.20 -9.48 9.56
C GLN A 17 -5.46 -9.72 8.72
N ALA A 18 -5.33 -9.92 7.40
CA ALA A 18 -6.43 -10.37 6.56
C ALA A 18 -6.90 -11.78 6.93
N LEU A 19 -5.98 -12.69 7.28
CA LEU A 19 -6.32 -14.02 7.77
C LEU A 19 -6.98 -13.99 9.16
N ASP A 20 -6.60 -13.07 10.06
CA ASP A 20 -7.33 -12.87 11.33
C ASP A 20 -8.79 -12.46 11.09
N VAL A 21 -9.03 -11.61 10.08
CA VAL A 21 -10.38 -11.20 9.67
C VAL A 21 -11.13 -12.37 9.01
N VAL A 22 -10.45 -13.15 8.17
CA VAL A 22 -11.01 -14.39 7.57
C VAL A 22 -11.49 -15.36 8.64
N ASP A 23 -10.69 -15.58 9.68
CA ASP A 23 -11.06 -16.43 10.82
C ASP A 23 -12.29 -15.90 11.57
N LYS A 24 -12.29 -14.60 11.91
CA LYS A 24 -13.40 -13.95 12.63
C LYS A 24 -14.71 -14.03 11.86
N LEU A 25 -14.65 -13.87 10.53
CA LEU A 25 -15.83 -13.81 9.66
C LEU A 25 -16.17 -15.16 9.01
N ASN A 26 -15.37 -16.19 9.29
CA ASN A 26 -15.53 -17.54 8.72
C ASN A 26 -15.61 -17.53 7.18
N LEU A 27 -14.68 -16.80 6.53
CA LEU A 27 -14.61 -16.69 5.09
C LEU A 27 -13.78 -17.83 4.49
N ARG A 28 -14.03 -18.17 3.22
CA ARG A 28 -13.23 -19.18 2.51
C ARG A 28 -12.01 -18.55 1.84
N VAL A 29 -10.93 -19.31 1.75
CA VAL A 29 -9.69 -18.90 1.08
C VAL A 29 -9.48 -19.74 -0.18
N ALA A 30 -9.44 -19.07 -1.35
CA ALA A 30 -9.20 -19.70 -2.65
C ALA A 30 -7.70 -19.84 -2.95
N ALA A 31 -6.93 -18.79 -2.66
CA ALA A 31 -5.48 -18.80 -2.89
C ALA A 31 -4.71 -18.03 -1.83
N LEU A 32 -3.49 -18.48 -1.57
CA LEU A 32 -2.50 -17.84 -0.70
C LEU A 32 -1.19 -17.70 -1.45
N THR A 33 -0.50 -16.56 -1.30
CA THR A 33 0.80 -16.38 -1.94
C THR A 33 1.83 -15.80 -0.99
N ALA A 34 3.10 -16.14 -1.21
CA ALA A 34 4.22 -15.60 -0.46
C ALA A 34 5.46 -15.40 -1.35
N ASN A 35 6.47 -14.68 -0.82
CA ASN A 35 7.75 -14.54 -1.50
C ASN A 35 8.67 -15.73 -1.20
N ARG A 36 9.13 -15.89 0.06
CA ARG A 36 10.13 -16.90 0.48
C ARG A 36 9.75 -17.64 1.76
N ASP A 37 8.74 -17.20 2.48
CA ASP A 37 8.37 -17.74 3.80
C ASP A 37 7.58 -19.05 3.64
N VAL A 38 8.31 -20.16 3.45
CA VAL A 38 7.73 -21.49 3.24
C VAL A 38 7.01 -21.98 4.48
N ASP A 39 7.63 -21.81 5.66
CA ASP A 39 7.08 -22.35 6.91
C ASP A 39 5.70 -21.76 7.22
N ARG A 40 5.60 -20.43 7.09
CA ARG A 40 4.33 -19.75 7.34
C ARG A 40 3.29 -20.05 6.26
N LEU A 41 3.69 -20.10 4.98
CA LEU A 41 2.73 -20.41 3.92
C LEU A 41 2.24 -21.85 4.01
N GLU A 42 3.10 -22.82 4.35
CA GLU A 42 2.68 -24.21 4.61
C GLU A 42 1.65 -24.28 5.73
N ALA A 43 1.92 -23.64 6.89
CA ALA A 43 0.98 -23.62 8.02
C ALA A 43 -0.37 -23.01 7.61
N GLN A 44 -0.37 -21.93 6.82
CA GLN A 44 -1.57 -21.32 6.28
C GLN A 44 -2.30 -22.26 5.31
N CYS A 45 -1.58 -22.93 4.41
CA CYS A 45 -2.16 -23.90 3.48
C CYS A 45 -2.82 -25.09 4.20
N ARG A 46 -2.17 -25.63 5.22
CA ARG A 46 -2.75 -26.74 6.04
C ARG A 46 -4.01 -26.31 6.78
N LYS A 47 -4.06 -25.07 7.29
CA LYS A 47 -5.21 -24.52 8.01
C LYS A 47 -6.38 -24.18 7.08
N TYR A 48 -6.12 -23.40 6.04
CA TYR A 48 -7.19 -22.82 5.18
C TYR A 48 -7.52 -23.68 3.96
N ARG A 49 -6.67 -24.65 3.62
CA ARG A 49 -6.84 -25.57 2.49
C ARG A 49 -7.23 -24.86 1.19
N PRO A 50 -6.45 -23.85 0.75
CA PRO A 50 -6.72 -23.14 -0.49
C PRO A 50 -6.61 -24.11 -1.68
N ARG A 51 -7.24 -23.76 -2.80
CA ARG A 51 -7.05 -24.51 -4.05
C ARG A 51 -5.66 -24.30 -4.62
N LEU A 52 -5.07 -23.09 -4.43
CA LEU A 52 -3.81 -22.69 -5.01
C LEU A 52 -2.92 -21.99 -3.98
N ALA A 53 -1.64 -22.35 -4.00
CA ALA A 53 -0.58 -21.61 -3.31
C ALA A 53 0.48 -21.13 -4.33
N ALA A 54 1.02 -19.91 -4.17
CA ALA A 54 2.07 -19.41 -5.05
C ALA A 54 3.28 -18.90 -4.26
N MET A 55 4.48 -19.22 -4.75
CA MET A 55 5.75 -18.71 -4.23
C MET A 55 6.48 -17.91 -5.31
N MET A 56 7.05 -16.77 -4.94
CA MET A 56 7.84 -15.94 -5.88
C MET A 56 9.25 -16.48 -6.07
N ASP A 57 9.88 -17.01 -5.01
CA ASP A 57 11.23 -17.57 -5.02
C ASP A 57 11.18 -19.03 -5.47
N GLU A 58 12.07 -19.41 -6.39
CA GLU A 58 12.07 -20.75 -6.98
C GLU A 58 12.45 -21.85 -5.99
N ARG A 59 13.44 -21.59 -5.10
CA ARG A 59 13.84 -22.57 -4.07
C ARG A 59 12.70 -22.80 -3.08
N ALA A 60 12.08 -21.72 -2.63
CA ALA A 60 10.92 -21.78 -1.75
C ALA A 60 9.72 -22.49 -2.42
N TYR A 61 9.53 -22.32 -3.72
CA TYR A 61 8.50 -23.04 -4.48
C TYR A 61 8.74 -24.55 -4.48
N GLN A 62 9.96 -25.01 -4.79
CA GLN A 62 10.28 -26.44 -4.79
C GLN A 62 10.07 -27.06 -3.40
N GLU A 63 10.50 -26.36 -2.37
CA GLU A 63 10.34 -26.78 -0.99
C GLU A 63 8.87 -26.87 -0.58
N LEU A 64 8.07 -25.82 -0.83
CA LEU A 64 6.65 -25.83 -0.51
C LEU A 64 5.90 -26.92 -1.27
N LYS A 65 6.21 -27.14 -2.55
CA LYS A 65 5.59 -28.17 -3.37
C LYS A 65 5.86 -29.58 -2.81
N ALA A 66 7.06 -29.83 -2.33
CA ALA A 66 7.40 -31.10 -1.68
C ALA A 66 6.64 -31.26 -0.35
N ARG A 67 6.60 -30.22 0.49
CA ARG A 67 5.94 -30.24 1.81
C ARG A 67 4.41 -30.39 1.74
N LEU A 68 3.77 -29.90 0.67
CA LEU A 68 2.32 -30.00 0.45
C LEU A 68 1.91 -31.17 -0.45
N SER A 69 2.84 -32.12 -0.73
CA SER A 69 2.56 -33.29 -1.60
C SER A 69 1.43 -34.19 -1.08
N ASP A 70 1.13 -34.13 0.22
CA ASP A 70 0.05 -34.83 0.89
C ASP A 70 -1.31 -34.11 0.80
N MET A 71 -1.35 -32.93 0.19
CA MET A 71 -2.55 -32.07 0.10
C MET A 71 -2.98 -31.87 -1.35
N ASN A 72 -4.28 -31.72 -1.56
CA ASN A 72 -4.85 -31.36 -2.88
C ASN A 72 -4.78 -29.84 -3.11
N ILE A 73 -3.54 -29.30 -3.17
CA ILE A 73 -3.25 -27.88 -3.39
C ILE A 73 -2.32 -27.75 -4.60
N THR A 74 -2.71 -26.94 -5.58
CA THR A 74 -1.83 -26.62 -6.69
C THR A 74 -0.81 -25.59 -6.24
N VAL A 75 0.48 -25.93 -6.31
CA VAL A 75 1.58 -24.99 -6.00
C VAL A 75 2.15 -24.45 -7.30
N VAL A 76 2.27 -23.13 -7.43
CA VAL A 76 2.72 -22.41 -8.65
C VAL A 76 3.85 -21.43 -8.32
N LEU A 77 4.66 -21.13 -9.35
CA LEU A 77 5.86 -20.30 -9.21
C LEU A 77 5.68 -18.90 -9.80
N GLY A 78 6.29 -17.93 -9.16
CA GLY A 78 6.63 -16.63 -9.73
C GLY A 78 5.43 -15.72 -9.96
N LEU A 79 5.65 -14.70 -10.80
CA LEU A 79 4.64 -13.67 -11.08
C LEU A 79 3.38 -14.25 -11.76
N GLU A 80 3.53 -15.24 -12.64
CA GLU A 80 2.40 -15.92 -13.27
C GLU A 80 1.57 -16.68 -12.23
N GLY A 81 2.21 -17.20 -11.18
CA GLY A 81 1.52 -17.77 -10.02
C GLY A 81 0.66 -16.76 -9.27
N LEU A 82 1.17 -15.53 -9.07
CA LEU A 82 0.38 -14.44 -8.48
C LEU A 82 -0.79 -14.03 -9.37
N VAL A 83 -0.57 -13.94 -10.68
CA VAL A 83 -1.63 -13.63 -11.66
C VAL A 83 -2.71 -14.71 -11.62
N THR A 84 -2.33 -15.99 -11.61
CA THR A 84 -3.26 -17.12 -11.49
C THR A 84 -4.06 -17.05 -10.18
N ALA A 85 -3.39 -16.81 -9.05
CA ALA A 85 -4.05 -16.64 -7.75
C ALA A 85 -5.07 -15.50 -7.74
N ALA A 86 -4.75 -14.38 -8.40
CA ALA A 86 -5.59 -13.20 -8.50
C ALA A 86 -6.82 -13.41 -9.41
N SER A 87 -6.72 -14.30 -10.40
CA SER A 87 -7.77 -14.55 -11.42
C SER A 87 -8.56 -15.83 -11.20
N LEU A 88 -8.36 -16.55 -10.07
CA LEU A 88 -9.10 -17.78 -9.78
C LEU A 88 -10.61 -17.56 -9.84
N PRO A 89 -11.36 -18.37 -10.60
CA PRO A 89 -12.82 -18.20 -10.72
C PRO A 89 -13.58 -18.28 -9.40
N GLU A 90 -13.09 -19.06 -8.46
CA GLU A 90 -13.73 -19.28 -7.15
C GLU A 90 -13.61 -18.07 -6.19
N ALA A 91 -12.61 -17.22 -6.40
CA ALA A 91 -12.45 -16.00 -5.61
C ALA A 91 -13.35 -14.89 -6.14
N ASP A 92 -14.14 -14.27 -5.28
CA ASP A 92 -14.89 -13.06 -5.59
C ASP A 92 -14.10 -11.79 -5.21
N THR A 93 -13.19 -11.90 -4.25
CA THR A 93 -12.39 -10.79 -3.73
C THR A 93 -10.90 -11.14 -3.71
N VAL A 94 -10.06 -10.17 -4.09
CA VAL A 94 -8.60 -10.29 -4.04
C VAL A 94 -8.02 -9.25 -3.09
N VAL A 95 -7.32 -9.71 -2.06
CA VAL A 95 -6.54 -8.84 -1.17
C VAL A 95 -5.13 -8.70 -1.75
N THR A 96 -4.76 -7.48 -2.16
CA THR A 96 -3.44 -7.21 -2.73
C THR A 96 -2.48 -6.72 -1.64
N ALA A 97 -1.92 -7.66 -0.86
CA ALA A 97 -1.04 -7.37 0.28
C ALA A 97 0.45 -7.60 -0.02
N VAL A 98 0.83 -7.59 -1.30
CA VAL A 98 2.23 -7.55 -1.74
C VAL A 98 2.76 -6.13 -1.74
N SER A 99 4.07 -5.94 -1.62
CA SER A 99 4.71 -4.62 -1.63
C SER A 99 5.36 -4.35 -2.99
N GLY A 100 5.34 -3.10 -3.42
CA GLY A 100 6.00 -2.63 -4.65
C GLY A 100 5.25 -2.96 -5.94
N MET A 101 5.93 -2.73 -7.06
CA MET A 101 5.36 -2.84 -8.42
C MET A 101 4.87 -4.26 -8.79
N VAL A 102 5.31 -5.30 -8.06
CA VAL A 102 4.92 -6.69 -8.34
C VAL A 102 3.40 -6.91 -8.24
N GLY A 103 2.69 -6.09 -7.48
CA GLY A 103 1.23 -6.16 -7.34
C GLY A 103 0.44 -5.70 -8.56
N LEU A 104 1.04 -4.94 -9.48
CA LEU A 104 0.31 -4.31 -10.59
C LEU A 104 -0.31 -5.33 -11.56
N LYS A 105 0.47 -6.28 -12.07
CA LYS A 105 -0.02 -7.27 -13.03
C LYS A 105 -1.13 -8.17 -12.45
N PRO A 106 -0.98 -8.74 -11.24
CA PRO A 106 -2.06 -9.50 -10.60
C PRO A 106 -3.32 -8.68 -10.36
N THR A 107 -3.19 -7.40 -9.95
CA THR A 107 -4.33 -6.50 -9.76
C THR A 107 -5.09 -6.27 -11.08
N LEU A 108 -4.37 -5.99 -12.17
CA LEU A 108 -4.99 -5.85 -13.50
C LEU A 108 -5.67 -7.15 -13.98
N ALA A 109 -5.10 -8.32 -13.66
CA ALA A 109 -5.73 -9.60 -13.96
C ALA A 109 -7.04 -9.80 -13.18
N ALA A 110 -7.04 -9.53 -11.87
CA ALA A 110 -8.25 -9.60 -11.04
C ALA A 110 -9.34 -8.62 -11.50
N ILE A 111 -8.97 -7.40 -11.92
CA ILE A 111 -9.89 -6.40 -12.47
C ILE A 111 -10.58 -6.93 -13.74
N ARG A 112 -9.84 -7.58 -14.65
CA ARG A 112 -10.41 -8.16 -15.88
C ARG A 112 -11.42 -9.26 -15.59
N GLU A 113 -11.22 -10.00 -14.51
CA GLU A 113 -12.16 -11.01 -14.00
C GLU A 113 -13.28 -10.40 -13.12
N LYS A 114 -13.43 -9.07 -13.13
CA LYS A 114 -14.47 -8.31 -12.40
C LYS A 114 -14.52 -8.58 -10.90
N LYS A 115 -13.37 -8.92 -10.30
CA LYS A 115 -13.29 -9.20 -8.88
C LYS A 115 -13.25 -7.91 -8.07
N ARG A 116 -13.73 -7.96 -6.83
CA ARG A 116 -13.48 -6.91 -5.86
C ARG A 116 -12.00 -6.92 -5.48
N ILE A 117 -11.38 -5.75 -5.47
CA ILE A 117 -10.00 -5.56 -5.09
C ILE A 117 -9.96 -4.89 -3.71
N ALA A 118 -9.59 -5.63 -2.67
CA ALA A 118 -9.21 -5.07 -1.38
C ALA A 118 -7.76 -4.60 -1.49
N LEU A 119 -7.57 -3.33 -1.87
CA LEU A 119 -6.28 -2.77 -2.29
C LEU A 119 -5.46 -2.30 -1.09
N ALA A 120 -4.42 -3.06 -0.74
CA ALA A 120 -3.40 -2.66 0.24
C ALA A 120 -2.06 -2.26 -0.40
N ASN A 121 -1.84 -2.60 -1.67
CA ASN A 121 -0.64 -2.26 -2.41
C ASN A 121 -0.79 -0.87 -3.06
N LYS A 122 -0.40 0.17 -2.33
CA LYS A 122 -0.51 1.56 -2.79
C LYS A 122 0.32 1.84 -4.04
N GLU A 123 1.45 1.16 -4.19
CA GLU A 123 2.35 1.34 -5.33
C GLU A 123 1.67 1.03 -6.67
N THR A 124 0.66 0.16 -6.67
CA THR A 124 -0.18 -0.10 -7.85
C THR A 124 -0.85 1.18 -8.38
N LEU A 125 -1.43 2.00 -7.49
CA LEU A 125 -2.06 3.27 -7.89
C LEU A 125 -1.06 4.41 -8.05
N VAL A 126 0.02 4.41 -7.30
CA VAL A 126 1.11 5.39 -7.47
C VAL A 126 1.72 5.28 -8.85
N CYS A 127 2.06 4.06 -9.27
CA CYS A 127 2.79 3.84 -10.53
C CYS A 127 1.88 3.80 -11.77
N ALA A 128 0.66 3.30 -11.62
CA ALA A 128 -0.24 2.99 -12.74
C ALA A 128 -1.70 3.40 -12.48
N GLY A 129 -1.96 4.35 -11.58
CA GLY A 129 -3.30 4.62 -11.09
C GLY A 129 -4.31 4.98 -12.19
N GLU A 130 -3.94 5.80 -13.17
CA GLU A 130 -4.82 6.13 -14.30
C GLU A 130 -5.23 4.86 -15.06
N LEU A 131 -4.26 4.01 -15.41
CA LEU A 131 -4.52 2.75 -16.10
C LEU A 131 -5.39 1.81 -15.26
N VAL A 132 -5.10 1.68 -13.97
CA VAL A 132 -5.83 0.78 -13.06
C VAL A 132 -7.27 1.24 -12.88
N MET A 133 -7.51 2.53 -12.63
CA MET A 133 -8.86 3.07 -12.45
C MET A 133 -9.68 3.03 -13.74
N GLU A 134 -9.05 3.30 -14.90
CA GLU A 134 -9.69 3.13 -16.21
C GLU A 134 -10.11 1.67 -16.46
N GLN A 135 -9.23 0.70 -16.18
CA GLN A 135 -9.54 -0.71 -16.33
C GLN A 135 -10.63 -1.16 -15.33
N ALA A 136 -10.56 -0.70 -14.08
CA ALA A 136 -11.60 -1.00 -13.09
C ALA A 136 -12.99 -0.51 -13.56
N LYS A 137 -13.07 0.72 -14.05
CA LYS A 137 -14.30 1.28 -14.64
C LYS A 137 -14.77 0.48 -15.85
N LYS A 138 -13.85 0.15 -16.74
CA LYS A 138 -14.16 -0.61 -17.99
C LYS A 138 -14.75 -1.98 -17.71
N TYR A 139 -14.20 -2.70 -16.74
CA TYR A 139 -14.64 -4.07 -16.42
C TYR A 139 -15.70 -4.12 -15.31
N GLY A 140 -15.99 -3.00 -14.65
CA GLY A 140 -16.92 -2.95 -13.52
C GLY A 140 -16.38 -3.62 -12.27
N ALA A 141 -15.05 -3.60 -12.08
CA ALA A 141 -14.41 -4.10 -10.86
C ALA A 141 -14.43 -3.02 -9.77
N GLU A 142 -14.71 -3.43 -8.54
CA GLU A 142 -14.75 -2.57 -7.37
C GLU A 142 -13.37 -2.51 -6.71
N ILE A 143 -12.83 -1.32 -6.49
CA ILE A 143 -11.58 -1.13 -5.71
C ILE A 143 -11.95 -0.52 -4.36
N ILE A 144 -11.72 -1.29 -3.29
CA ILE A 144 -11.93 -0.86 -1.91
C ILE A 144 -10.56 -0.67 -1.24
N PRO A 145 -10.23 0.54 -0.78
CA PRO A 145 -8.93 0.80 -0.17
C PRO A 145 -8.80 0.11 1.19
N VAL A 146 -7.64 -0.51 1.41
CA VAL A 146 -7.21 -1.10 2.69
C VAL A 146 -6.25 -0.19 3.43
N ASP A 147 -5.48 0.66 2.72
CA ASP A 147 -4.66 1.67 3.39
C ASP A 147 -5.55 2.52 4.32
N SER A 148 -5.11 2.71 5.58
CA SER A 148 -5.96 3.26 6.65
C SER A 148 -6.52 4.63 6.33
N GLU A 149 -5.72 5.49 5.76
CA GLU A 149 -6.09 6.86 5.40
C GLU A 149 -7.11 6.88 4.26
N HIS A 150 -6.87 6.06 3.24
CA HIS A 150 -7.77 5.96 2.10
C HIS A 150 -9.09 5.28 2.50
N SER A 151 -9.01 4.22 3.31
CA SER A 151 -10.22 3.61 3.87
C SER A 151 -11.04 4.62 4.70
N ALA A 152 -10.38 5.49 5.47
CA ALA A 152 -11.05 6.53 6.24
C ALA A 152 -11.80 7.52 5.33
N ILE A 153 -11.14 8.00 4.27
CA ILE A 153 -11.78 8.89 3.28
C ILE A 153 -12.94 8.18 2.59
N PHE A 154 -12.73 6.92 2.16
CA PHE A 154 -13.79 6.11 1.56
C PHE A 154 -15.01 6.03 2.49
N GLN A 155 -14.80 5.82 3.79
CA GLN A 155 -15.87 5.77 4.79
C GLN A 155 -16.57 7.12 4.99
N CYS A 156 -15.83 8.23 4.97
CA CYS A 156 -16.41 9.58 5.07
C CYS A 156 -17.25 9.95 3.83
N LEU A 157 -16.95 9.32 2.67
CA LEU A 157 -17.66 9.55 1.41
C LEU A 157 -18.81 8.56 1.17
N MET A 158 -19.03 7.58 2.04
CA MET A 158 -20.17 6.65 1.91
C MET A 158 -21.49 7.42 1.90
N GLY A 159 -22.27 7.20 0.84
CA GLY A 159 -23.57 7.89 0.66
C GLY A 159 -23.46 9.26 -0.01
N ASN A 160 -22.27 9.82 -0.18
CA ASN A 160 -22.04 11.04 -0.97
C ASN A 160 -21.23 10.69 -2.23
N HIS A 161 -21.89 10.69 -3.38
CA HIS A 161 -21.28 10.36 -4.66
C HIS A 161 -20.89 11.59 -5.50
N ASP A 162 -21.26 12.80 -5.04
CA ASP A 162 -20.97 14.05 -5.75
C ASP A 162 -19.63 14.64 -5.31
N LYS A 163 -18.58 14.33 -6.07
CA LYS A 163 -17.22 14.84 -5.82
C LYS A 163 -17.14 16.37 -5.87
N SER A 164 -18.08 17.03 -6.55
CA SER A 164 -18.11 18.50 -6.64
C SER A 164 -18.33 19.16 -5.28
N GLN A 165 -18.86 18.44 -4.31
CA GLN A 165 -19.11 18.93 -2.94
C GLN A 165 -17.84 18.86 -2.07
N ILE A 166 -16.82 18.14 -2.47
CA ILE A 166 -15.55 18.02 -1.74
C ILE A 166 -14.75 19.32 -1.92
N ARG A 167 -14.37 19.95 -0.82
CA ARG A 167 -13.42 21.06 -0.82
C ARG A 167 -11.99 20.51 -0.88
N ARG A 168 -11.65 19.58 0.02
CA ARG A 168 -10.36 18.88 0.05
C ARG A 168 -10.41 17.63 0.92
N LEU A 169 -9.46 16.75 0.66
CA LEU A 169 -9.13 15.61 1.53
C LEU A 169 -8.03 16.02 2.50
N LEU A 170 -8.13 15.58 3.75
CA LEU A 170 -7.15 15.82 4.80
C LEU A 170 -6.55 14.47 5.22
N LEU A 171 -5.40 14.14 4.65
CA LEU A 171 -4.66 12.90 4.95
C LEU A 171 -3.84 13.10 6.22
N THR A 172 -4.09 12.30 7.26
CA THR A 172 -3.30 12.36 8.49
C THR A 172 -2.08 11.44 8.40
N CYS A 173 -1.01 11.78 9.13
CA CYS A 173 0.13 10.91 9.35
C CYS A 173 0.71 11.10 10.76
N SER A 174 1.42 10.10 11.28
CA SER A 174 2.10 10.21 12.58
C SER A 174 3.28 11.19 12.57
N GLY A 175 3.76 11.59 11.38
CA GLY A 175 5.01 12.33 11.20
C GLY A 175 6.27 11.47 11.34
N GLY A 176 6.11 10.14 11.51
CA GLY A 176 7.21 9.19 11.61
C GLY A 176 8.06 9.35 12.90
N PRO A 177 9.21 8.65 12.97
CA PRO A 177 10.11 8.70 14.10
C PRO A 177 10.84 10.05 14.25
N PHE A 178 10.96 10.81 13.17
CA PHE A 178 11.77 12.02 13.09
C PHE A 178 10.97 13.32 13.18
N TYR A 179 9.71 13.24 13.60
CA TYR A 179 8.88 14.42 13.80
C TYR A 179 9.53 15.42 14.79
N GLY A 180 9.63 16.69 14.36
CA GLY A 180 10.20 17.77 15.15
C GLY A 180 11.73 17.87 15.11
N MET A 181 12.39 17.01 14.34
CA MET A 181 13.82 17.11 14.08
C MET A 181 14.10 18.01 12.87
N ASP A 182 15.21 18.72 12.90
CA ASP A 182 15.68 19.53 11.79
C ASP A 182 16.61 18.75 10.83
N ARG A 183 16.97 19.37 9.71
CA ARG A 183 17.81 18.77 8.67
C ARG A 183 19.19 18.36 9.17
N ALA A 184 19.79 19.15 10.07
CA ALA A 184 21.12 18.86 10.61
C ALA A 184 21.11 17.61 11.48
N GLN A 185 20.06 17.45 12.31
CA GLN A 185 19.85 16.28 13.13
C GLN A 185 19.63 15.02 12.28
N LEU A 186 18.85 15.13 11.19
CA LEU A 186 18.55 13.98 10.33
C LEU A 186 19.74 13.50 9.51
N SER A 187 20.73 14.34 9.21
CA SER A 187 21.89 13.96 8.39
C SER A 187 22.70 12.81 8.98
N GLY A 188 22.69 12.63 10.30
CA GLY A 188 23.40 11.57 11.01
C GLY A 188 22.56 10.35 11.40
N MET A 189 21.26 10.32 11.05
CA MET A 189 20.35 9.25 11.48
C MET A 189 20.64 7.93 10.76
N LYS A 190 20.67 6.86 11.54
CA LYS A 190 20.89 5.49 11.07
C LYS A 190 19.56 4.76 10.90
N LYS A 191 19.60 3.62 10.20
CA LYS A 191 18.41 2.78 9.97
C LYS A 191 17.73 2.34 11.27
N GLU A 192 18.50 2.10 12.36
CA GLU A 192 17.96 1.70 13.66
C GLU A 192 17.07 2.80 14.26
N ASP A 193 17.38 4.07 14.02
CA ASP A 193 16.59 5.21 14.48
C ASP A 193 15.34 5.36 13.60
N ALA A 194 15.51 5.24 12.30
CA ALA A 194 14.42 5.32 11.32
C ALA A 194 13.40 4.17 11.46
N LEU A 195 13.82 3.00 11.95
CA LEU A 195 12.93 1.83 12.14
C LEU A 195 12.08 1.90 13.41
N ARG A 196 12.23 2.94 14.26
CA ARG A 196 11.44 3.13 15.50
C ARG A 196 10.14 3.89 15.26
N HIS A 197 9.20 3.29 14.53
CA HIS A 197 7.91 3.96 14.29
C HIS A 197 7.10 4.09 15.59
N PRO A 198 6.50 5.29 15.89
CA PRO A 198 5.86 5.56 17.18
C PRO A 198 4.61 4.71 17.46
N ASN A 199 3.78 4.43 16.46
CA ASN A 199 2.44 3.87 16.65
C ASN A 199 2.24 2.52 15.96
N TRP A 200 2.94 2.22 14.86
CA TRP A 200 2.70 1.05 14.02
C TRP A 200 3.88 0.08 14.02
N LYS A 201 3.58 -1.22 14.05
CA LYS A 201 4.54 -2.29 13.81
C LYS A 201 4.43 -2.76 12.36
N MET A 202 5.31 -2.30 11.52
CA MET A 202 5.27 -2.50 10.07
C MET A 202 6.53 -3.17 9.54
N GLY A 203 6.53 -3.50 8.24
CA GLY A 203 7.73 -3.96 7.55
C GLY A 203 8.79 -2.86 7.43
N PRO A 204 10.08 -3.23 7.27
CA PRO A 204 11.17 -2.25 7.26
C PRO A 204 11.04 -1.20 6.15
N LYS A 205 10.66 -1.58 4.93
CA LYS A 205 10.52 -0.63 3.80
C LYS A 205 9.54 0.50 4.13
N ILE A 206 8.30 0.18 4.50
CA ILE A 206 7.28 1.19 4.81
C ILE A 206 7.64 2.02 6.06
N THR A 207 8.39 1.44 7.00
CA THR A 207 8.86 2.19 8.18
C THR A 207 9.86 3.27 7.79
N ILE A 208 10.79 2.98 6.87
CA ILE A 208 11.69 4.00 6.30
C ILE A 208 10.91 5.02 5.48
N ASP A 209 9.92 4.61 4.70
CA ASP A 209 9.06 5.54 3.97
C ASP A 209 8.31 6.49 4.92
N CYS A 210 7.90 6.02 6.10
CA CYS A 210 7.32 6.89 7.13
C CYS A 210 8.35 7.84 7.74
N ALA A 211 9.60 7.38 7.92
CA ALA A 211 10.68 8.21 8.45
C ALA A 211 11.08 9.35 7.49
N THR A 212 11.03 9.09 6.17
CA THR A 212 11.30 10.08 5.11
C THR A 212 10.07 10.88 4.70
N LEU A 213 8.88 10.56 5.22
CA LEU A 213 7.56 11.01 4.78
C LEU A 213 7.26 10.68 3.29
N MET A 214 8.07 9.85 2.63
CA MET A 214 7.73 9.31 1.32
C MET A 214 6.39 8.58 1.35
N ASN A 215 6.11 7.80 2.41
CA ASN A 215 4.84 7.10 2.55
C ASN A 215 3.65 8.05 2.38
N LYS A 216 3.67 9.20 3.05
CA LYS A 216 2.60 10.20 2.94
C LYS A 216 2.55 10.84 1.56
N GLY A 217 3.70 11.03 0.92
CA GLY A 217 3.77 11.46 -0.48
C GLY A 217 3.13 10.46 -1.45
N LEU A 218 3.39 9.15 -1.29
CA LEU A 218 2.76 8.08 -2.07
C LEU A 218 1.24 8.06 -1.85
N GLU A 219 0.79 8.28 -0.63
CA GLU A 219 -0.62 8.32 -0.26
C GLU A 219 -1.37 9.52 -0.86
N ILE A 220 -0.72 10.68 -1.04
CA ILE A 220 -1.29 11.80 -1.80
C ILE A 220 -1.60 11.36 -3.24
N ILE A 221 -0.64 10.68 -3.90
CA ILE A 221 -0.83 10.20 -5.28
C ILE A 221 -1.96 9.16 -5.33
N GLU A 222 -1.97 8.22 -4.39
CA GLU A 222 -3.03 7.21 -4.30
C GLU A 222 -4.42 7.86 -4.12
N ALA A 223 -4.55 8.84 -3.22
CA ALA A 223 -5.80 9.57 -3.00
C ALA A 223 -6.29 10.30 -4.26
N MET A 224 -5.38 10.97 -4.98
CA MET A 224 -5.69 11.61 -6.26
C MET A 224 -6.31 10.62 -7.25
N ARG A 225 -5.78 9.40 -7.32
CA ARG A 225 -6.25 8.35 -8.26
C ARG A 225 -7.56 7.71 -7.81
N LEU A 226 -7.68 7.35 -6.52
CA LEU A 226 -8.89 6.72 -5.98
C LEU A 226 -10.10 7.64 -6.05
N TYR A 227 -9.90 8.91 -5.68
CA TYR A 227 -11.01 9.87 -5.55
C TYR A 227 -11.13 10.78 -6.76
N ASP A 228 -10.21 10.66 -7.74
CA ASP A 228 -10.20 11.48 -8.96
C ASP A 228 -10.24 12.98 -8.63
N LEU A 229 -9.30 13.40 -7.79
CA LEU A 229 -9.14 14.78 -7.33
C LEU A 229 -7.76 15.31 -7.70
N PRO A 230 -7.62 16.60 -8.01
CA PRO A 230 -6.32 17.22 -8.25
C PRO A 230 -5.52 17.33 -6.95
N GLN A 231 -4.20 17.45 -7.07
CA GLN A 231 -3.30 17.48 -5.92
C GLN A 231 -3.62 18.61 -4.93
N GLU A 232 -4.06 19.74 -5.42
CA GLU A 232 -4.40 20.94 -4.63
C GLU A 232 -5.56 20.69 -3.67
N GLN A 233 -6.37 19.67 -3.93
CA GLN A 233 -7.46 19.20 -3.06
C GLN A 233 -7.04 18.07 -2.11
N VAL A 234 -5.76 17.70 -2.05
CA VAL A 234 -5.25 16.67 -1.13
C VAL A 234 -4.18 17.28 -0.23
N THR A 235 -4.53 17.53 1.02
CA THR A 235 -3.66 18.12 2.04
C THR A 235 -3.23 17.06 3.04
N ALA A 236 -1.93 16.97 3.34
CA ALA A 236 -1.43 16.09 4.40
C ALA A 236 -1.21 16.86 5.70
N LEU A 237 -1.55 16.24 6.84
CA LEU A 237 -1.44 16.79 8.18
C LEU A 237 -0.76 15.80 9.12
N ILE A 238 0.05 16.30 10.04
CA ILE A 238 0.58 15.47 11.13
C ILE A 238 -0.48 15.32 12.22
N HIS A 239 -0.75 14.09 12.61
CA HIS A 239 -1.59 13.69 13.73
C HIS A 239 -0.91 12.57 14.50
N ARG A 240 -0.16 12.94 15.55
CA ARG A 240 0.74 12.02 16.29
C ARG A 240 0.05 10.83 16.89
N GLN A 241 -1.20 10.98 17.29
CA GLN A 241 -1.98 9.94 17.99
C GLN A 241 -2.47 8.84 17.06
N SER A 242 -2.53 9.07 15.73
CA SER A 242 -3.04 8.13 14.72
C SER A 242 -4.45 7.59 15.04
N ILE A 243 -5.29 8.38 15.70
CA ILE A 243 -6.68 8.04 16.05
C ILE A 243 -7.63 8.52 14.95
N VAL A 244 -7.45 9.75 14.47
CA VAL A 244 -8.10 10.24 13.26
C VAL A 244 -7.30 9.71 12.07
N HIS A 245 -7.88 8.78 11.32
CA HIS A 245 -7.17 8.16 10.20
C HIS A 245 -7.15 9.01 8.94
N SER A 246 -8.18 9.81 8.68
CA SER A 246 -8.23 10.90 7.69
C SER A 246 -9.60 11.57 7.73
N MET A 247 -9.73 12.67 6.98
CA MET A 247 -10.94 13.52 6.99
C MET A 247 -11.26 14.00 5.58
N VAL A 248 -12.54 14.37 5.39
CA VAL A 248 -13.03 15.06 4.19
C VAL A 248 -13.63 16.41 4.62
N GLU A 249 -13.13 17.49 4.06
CA GLU A 249 -13.69 18.82 4.21
C GLU A 249 -14.61 19.11 3.02
N PHE A 250 -15.85 19.43 3.29
CA PHE A 250 -16.85 19.77 2.29
C PHE A 250 -16.94 21.29 2.04
N LYS A 251 -17.58 21.69 0.94
CA LYS A 251 -17.70 23.11 0.55
C LYS A 251 -18.53 23.96 1.50
N ASP A 252 -19.42 23.34 2.26
CA ASP A 252 -20.21 23.99 3.30
C ASP A 252 -19.44 24.25 4.61
N GLY A 253 -18.17 23.80 4.67
CA GLY A 253 -17.29 23.91 5.84
C GLY A 253 -17.37 22.75 6.81
N ALA A 254 -18.24 21.76 6.58
CA ALA A 254 -18.28 20.56 7.39
C ALA A 254 -17.02 19.70 7.17
N VAL A 255 -16.49 19.12 8.26
CA VAL A 255 -15.39 18.16 8.21
C VAL A 255 -15.85 16.83 8.77
N MET A 256 -15.85 15.80 7.93
CA MET A 256 -16.13 14.43 8.37
C MET A 256 -14.84 13.66 8.56
N ALA A 257 -14.73 12.93 9.67
CA ALA A 257 -13.53 12.18 10.05
C ALA A 257 -13.89 10.74 10.40
N GLN A 258 -13.04 9.79 10.03
CA GLN A 258 -13.10 8.43 10.55
C GLN A 258 -12.06 8.29 11.66
N LEU A 259 -12.51 7.83 12.82
CA LEU A 259 -11.70 7.54 13.99
C LEU A 259 -11.69 6.04 14.27
N GLY A 260 -10.56 5.54 14.78
CA GLY A 260 -10.42 4.13 15.16
C GLY A 260 -9.11 3.87 15.90
N ALA A 261 -9.00 2.71 16.51
CA ALA A 261 -7.72 2.20 16.97
C ALA A 261 -6.76 2.03 15.77
N PRO A 262 -5.43 2.21 15.96
CA PRO A 262 -4.45 2.00 14.89
C PRO A 262 -4.26 0.50 14.61
N ASP A 263 -5.22 -0.10 13.93
CA ASP A 263 -5.29 -1.53 13.62
C ASP A 263 -5.82 -1.75 12.20
N MET A 264 -4.98 -2.37 11.35
CA MET A 264 -5.32 -2.61 9.94
C MET A 264 -6.47 -3.61 9.75
N ARG A 265 -6.84 -4.37 10.76
CA ARG A 265 -8.01 -5.27 10.69
C ARG A 265 -9.33 -4.52 10.53
N ILE A 266 -9.39 -3.24 10.93
CA ILE A 266 -10.57 -2.38 10.71
C ILE A 266 -10.79 -2.14 9.20
N PRO A 267 -9.85 -1.51 8.45
CA PRO A 267 -10.05 -1.29 7.03
C PRO A 267 -10.08 -2.59 6.21
N ILE A 268 -9.34 -3.62 6.61
CA ILE A 268 -9.41 -4.95 5.98
C ILE A 268 -10.82 -5.53 6.11
N SER A 269 -11.40 -5.53 7.33
CA SER A 269 -12.77 -6.04 7.55
C SER A 269 -13.77 -5.34 6.66
N LEU A 270 -13.70 -3.99 6.58
CA LEU A 270 -14.59 -3.23 5.72
C LEU A 270 -14.40 -3.60 4.24
N ALA A 271 -13.15 -3.70 3.77
CA ALA A 271 -12.88 -4.04 2.36
C ALA A 271 -13.42 -5.44 1.97
N LEU A 272 -13.43 -6.38 2.91
CA LEU A 272 -13.92 -7.73 2.70
C LEU A 272 -15.46 -7.88 2.85
N THR A 273 -16.12 -6.95 3.55
CA THR A 273 -17.56 -7.06 3.86
C THR A 273 -18.41 -5.97 3.26
N TYR A 274 -17.79 -4.94 2.68
CA TYR A 274 -18.51 -3.80 2.09
C TYR A 274 -19.66 -4.26 1.17
N PRO A 275 -20.86 -3.65 1.25
CA PRO A 275 -21.19 -2.45 2.02
C PRO A 275 -21.53 -2.69 3.51
N GLU A 276 -21.54 -3.92 3.99
CA GLU A 276 -21.88 -4.26 5.36
C GLU A 276 -20.73 -3.94 6.33
N ARG A 277 -21.08 -3.55 7.57
CA ARG A 277 -20.14 -3.45 8.69
C ARG A 277 -20.35 -4.65 9.61
N LYS A 278 -19.29 -5.46 9.78
CA LYS A 278 -19.29 -6.64 10.65
C LYS A 278 -18.30 -6.46 11.79
N GLU A 279 -18.47 -7.26 12.84
CA GLU A 279 -17.50 -7.32 13.93
C GLU A 279 -16.10 -7.62 13.40
N THR A 280 -15.12 -6.85 13.86
CA THR A 280 -13.71 -7.04 13.56
C THR A 280 -12.97 -7.58 14.77
N PRO A 281 -11.86 -8.33 14.61
CA PRO A 281 -10.99 -8.72 15.72
C PRO A 281 -10.15 -7.56 16.28
N ALA A 282 -10.25 -6.35 15.72
CA ALA A 282 -9.56 -5.16 16.20
C ALA A 282 -10.21 -4.63 17.51
N PRO A 283 -9.43 -3.98 18.38
CA PRO A 283 -9.96 -3.35 19.59
C PRO A 283 -10.87 -2.16 19.25
N ALA A 284 -11.90 -1.94 20.07
CA ALA A 284 -12.70 -0.73 19.99
C ALA A 284 -11.90 0.49 20.47
N LEU A 285 -12.17 1.64 19.87
CA LEU A 285 -11.66 2.92 20.35
C LEU A 285 -12.49 3.38 21.55
N ASP A 286 -11.83 3.64 22.68
CA ASP A 286 -12.44 4.31 23.83
C ASP A 286 -12.07 5.80 23.80
N LEU A 287 -13.06 6.63 23.46
CA LEU A 287 -12.86 8.09 23.38
C LEU A 287 -12.64 8.75 24.74
N LEU A 288 -13.06 8.12 25.84
CA LEU A 288 -12.88 8.69 27.18
C LEU A 288 -11.45 8.53 27.69
N SER A 289 -10.73 7.50 27.21
CA SER A 289 -9.33 7.28 27.53
C SER A 289 -8.36 7.82 26.47
N CYS A 290 -8.88 8.43 25.39
CA CYS A 290 -8.07 9.02 24.33
C CYS A 290 -7.25 10.22 24.82
N PRO A 291 -5.99 10.36 24.39
CA PRO A 291 -5.24 11.61 24.59
C PRO A 291 -5.87 12.74 23.74
N PRO A 292 -5.57 14.02 24.06
CA PRO A 292 -5.97 15.13 23.22
C PRO A 292 -5.52 14.95 21.77
N LEU A 293 -6.43 15.18 20.82
CA LEU A 293 -6.12 15.09 19.40
C LEU A 293 -5.42 16.36 18.93
N THR A 294 -4.26 16.23 18.34
CA THR A 294 -3.44 17.36 17.87
C THR A 294 -3.14 17.23 16.38
N PHE A 295 -3.05 18.38 15.71
CA PHE A 295 -2.74 18.47 14.29
C PHE A 295 -1.65 19.51 14.08
N ALA A 296 -0.75 19.24 13.11
CA ALA A 296 0.32 20.14 12.73
C ALA A 296 0.61 20.06 11.22
N GLU A 297 1.31 21.04 10.71
CA GLU A 297 1.80 21.04 9.32
C GLU A 297 3.01 20.13 9.14
N ILE A 298 3.24 19.70 7.91
CA ILE A 298 4.44 18.96 7.52
C ILE A 298 5.54 19.95 7.15
N ASP A 299 6.73 19.75 7.70
CA ASP A 299 7.94 20.49 7.31
C ASP A 299 8.50 19.94 5.98
N GLU A 300 8.12 20.58 4.87
CA GLU A 300 8.54 20.17 3.51
C GLU A 300 10.03 20.49 3.24
N ASP A 301 10.65 21.39 4.02
CA ASP A 301 12.05 21.77 3.86
C ASP A 301 12.99 20.71 4.47
N THR A 302 12.55 20.05 5.54
CA THR A 302 13.30 18.96 6.18
C THR A 302 13.06 17.62 5.47
N PHE A 303 11.84 17.35 4.98
CA PHE A 303 11.47 16.06 4.38
C PHE A 303 11.41 16.10 2.85
N ASP A 304 12.60 16.08 2.20
CA ASP A 304 12.73 16.13 0.74
C ASP A 304 11.91 15.08 0.00
N CYS A 305 11.81 13.84 0.51
CA CYS A 305 11.06 12.78 -0.15
C CYS A 305 9.56 13.10 -0.27
N PHE A 306 8.99 13.76 0.74
CA PHE A 306 7.61 14.23 0.68
C PHE A 306 7.41 15.29 -0.41
N ARG A 307 8.31 16.26 -0.48
CA ARG A 307 8.31 17.31 -1.50
C ARG A 307 8.48 16.74 -2.91
N LEU A 308 9.38 15.77 -3.10
CA LEU A 308 9.59 15.07 -4.36
C LEU A 308 8.34 14.30 -4.81
N ALA A 309 7.65 13.62 -3.89
CA ALA A 309 6.42 12.91 -4.21
C ALA A 309 5.32 13.87 -4.68
N LYS A 310 5.18 15.06 -4.06
CA LYS A 310 4.27 16.11 -4.54
C LYS A 310 4.65 16.60 -5.94
N GLN A 311 5.94 16.76 -6.23
CA GLN A 311 6.42 17.11 -7.57
C GLN A 311 6.10 16.03 -8.60
N ALA A 312 6.30 14.74 -8.25
CA ALA A 312 5.94 13.62 -9.11
C ALA A 312 4.44 13.57 -9.39
N ALA A 313 3.60 13.79 -8.36
CA ALA A 313 2.15 13.88 -8.48
C ALA A 313 1.71 14.94 -9.51
N LYS A 314 2.33 16.13 -9.45
CA LYS A 314 2.06 17.24 -10.37
C LYS A 314 2.55 16.96 -11.79
N ARG A 315 3.72 16.33 -11.95
CA ARG A 315 4.29 15.98 -13.27
C ARG A 315 3.51 14.85 -13.95
N GLY A 316 3.01 13.89 -13.19
CA GLY A 316 2.22 12.77 -13.70
C GLY A 316 3.00 11.80 -14.60
N GLY A 317 2.29 11.05 -15.44
CA GLY A 317 2.87 10.11 -16.37
C GLY A 317 3.74 9.04 -15.69
N THR A 318 4.86 8.66 -16.31
CA THR A 318 5.78 7.64 -15.75
C THR A 318 6.68 8.16 -14.63
N VAL A 319 6.65 9.45 -14.29
CA VAL A 319 7.50 10.01 -13.22
C VAL A 319 7.20 9.37 -11.88
N CYS A 320 5.92 9.11 -11.57
CA CYS A 320 5.54 8.44 -10.32
C CYS A 320 6.11 7.01 -10.22
N ALA A 321 6.16 6.29 -11.34
CA ALA A 321 6.74 4.95 -11.39
C ALA A 321 8.27 4.99 -11.20
N ALA A 322 8.95 5.93 -11.85
CA ALA A 322 10.39 6.12 -11.69
C ALA A 322 10.75 6.52 -10.26
N MET A 323 10.01 7.46 -9.66
CA MET A 323 10.15 7.89 -8.27
C MET A 323 10.01 6.70 -7.30
N ASN A 324 8.93 5.91 -7.44
CA ASN A 324 8.68 4.78 -6.57
C ASN A 324 9.78 3.71 -6.70
N ALA A 325 10.18 3.38 -7.93
CA ALA A 325 11.24 2.39 -8.17
C ALA A 325 12.58 2.82 -7.57
N ALA A 326 12.95 4.09 -7.73
CA ALA A 326 14.17 4.64 -7.12
C ALA A 326 14.10 4.63 -5.59
N ASN A 327 12.94 4.99 -5.02
CA ASN A 327 12.73 4.93 -3.58
C ASN A 327 12.88 3.49 -3.03
N GLU A 328 12.29 2.50 -3.68
CA GLU A 328 12.43 1.09 -3.27
C GLU A 328 13.89 0.63 -3.26
N GLU A 329 14.67 0.95 -4.30
CA GLU A 329 16.10 0.59 -4.38
C GLU A 329 16.94 1.39 -3.36
N ALA A 330 16.70 2.70 -3.21
CA ALA A 330 17.41 3.54 -2.26
C ALA A 330 17.15 3.10 -0.81
N VAL A 331 15.90 2.82 -0.45
CA VAL A 331 15.55 2.29 0.87
C VAL A 331 16.22 0.94 1.12
N ALA A 332 16.30 0.07 0.10
CA ALA A 332 17.03 -1.21 0.25
C ALA A 332 18.53 -0.99 0.51
N LEU A 333 19.15 0.01 -0.11
CA LEU A 333 20.56 0.37 0.12
C LEU A 333 20.76 0.98 1.52
N TYR A 334 19.84 1.85 1.96
CA TYR A 334 19.87 2.44 3.30
C TYR A 334 19.75 1.37 4.39
N LEU A 335 18.86 0.41 4.23
CA LEU A 335 18.73 -0.74 5.16
C LEU A 335 19.96 -1.62 5.22
N GLN A 336 20.84 -1.57 4.20
CA GLN A 336 22.14 -2.26 4.16
C GLN A 336 23.32 -1.37 4.61
N ASP A 337 23.07 -0.17 5.13
CA ASP A 337 24.07 0.83 5.52
C ASP A 337 25.01 1.28 4.38
N LYS A 338 24.53 1.22 3.13
CA LYS A 338 25.33 1.60 1.96
C LYS A 338 25.19 3.08 1.59
N ILE A 339 24.17 3.74 2.07
CA ILE A 339 23.86 5.15 1.82
C ILE A 339 23.37 5.82 3.09
N SER A 340 23.44 7.15 3.14
CA SER A 340 22.90 7.98 4.20
C SER A 340 21.39 8.25 4.04
N PHE A 341 20.78 8.86 5.04
CA PHE A 341 19.36 9.18 5.04
C PHE A 341 18.94 10.08 3.86
N TYR A 342 19.71 11.15 3.60
CA TYR A 342 19.40 12.09 2.52
C TYR A 342 19.77 11.58 1.12
N ASP A 343 20.70 10.62 1.01
CA ASP A 343 20.98 9.98 -0.28
C ASP A 343 19.73 9.32 -0.89
N ILE A 344 18.75 8.91 -0.04
CA ILE A 344 17.47 8.39 -0.52
C ILE A 344 16.79 9.43 -1.42
N SER A 345 16.64 10.65 -0.92
CA SER A 345 15.99 11.73 -1.67
C SER A 345 16.78 12.17 -2.90
N GLU A 346 18.10 12.17 -2.84
CA GLU A 346 18.97 12.52 -3.97
C GLU A 346 18.82 11.51 -5.12
N LEU A 347 18.81 10.21 -4.81
CA LEU A 347 18.62 9.16 -5.80
C LEU A 347 17.24 9.20 -6.43
N VAL A 348 16.21 9.46 -5.62
CA VAL A 348 14.84 9.66 -6.10
C VAL A 348 14.76 10.85 -7.02
N ALA A 349 15.34 12.00 -6.64
CA ALA A 349 15.35 13.20 -7.48
C ALA A 349 16.01 12.95 -8.84
N ARG A 350 17.17 12.27 -8.84
CA ARG A 350 17.87 11.90 -10.10
C ARG A 350 17.03 11.00 -11.00
N ALA A 351 16.34 10.03 -10.44
CA ALA A 351 15.48 9.12 -11.21
C ALA A 351 14.26 9.85 -11.80
N MET A 352 13.74 10.87 -11.12
CA MET A 352 12.65 11.68 -11.64
C MET A 352 13.01 12.53 -12.85
N GLU A 353 14.30 12.73 -13.14
CA GLU A 353 14.77 13.42 -14.35
C GLU A 353 14.94 12.49 -15.57
N LEU A 354 14.68 11.18 -15.41
CA LEU A 354 14.61 10.26 -16.56
C LEU A 354 13.50 10.67 -17.55
N PRO A 355 13.65 10.35 -18.85
CA PRO A 355 12.60 10.60 -19.83
C PRO A 355 11.26 10.05 -19.40
N SER A 356 10.21 10.86 -19.48
CA SER A 356 8.87 10.49 -19.02
C SER A 356 7.87 10.45 -20.19
N VAL A 357 6.89 9.56 -20.06
CA VAL A 357 5.78 9.39 -20.99
C VAL A 357 4.49 9.84 -20.32
N GLN A 358 3.76 10.77 -20.93
CA GLN A 358 2.42 11.14 -20.49
C GLN A 358 1.39 10.13 -21.02
N LYS A 359 0.36 9.82 -20.24
CA LYS A 359 -0.66 8.78 -20.55
C LYS A 359 0.00 7.42 -20.91
N PRO A 360 0.82 6.86 -20.01
CA PRO A 360 1.65 5.71 -20.31
C PRO A 360 0.81 4.43 -20.44
N ALA A 361 1.17 3.56 -21.38
CA ALA A 361 0.73 2.18 -21.40
C ALA A 361 1.52 1.37 -20.34
N LEU A 362 1.03 0.17 -20.02
CA LEU A 362 1.71 -0.71 -19.05
C LEU A 362 3.20 -0.94 -19.36
N ARG A 363 3.56 -1.09 -20.64
CA ARG A 363 4.95 -1.27 -21.09
C ARG A 363 5.84 -0.07 -20.72
N ASP A 364 5.30 1.15 -20.82
CA ASP A 364 6.03 2.39 -20.57
C ASP A 364 6.28 2.56 -19.07
N ILE A 365 5.30 2.19 -18.24
CA ILE A 365 5.40 2.16 -16.77
C ILE A 365 6.48 1.16 -16.32
N LEU A 366 6.46 -0.06 -16.87
CA LEU A 366 7.45 -1.09 -16.55
C LEU A 366 8.86 -0.72 -17.02
N ALA A 367 8.97 -0.02 -18.16
CA ALA A 367 10.25 0.48 -18.67
C ALA A 367 10.83 1.57 -17.77
N ALA A 368 9.99 2.51 -17.30
CA ALA A 368 10.40 3.57 -16.38
C ALA A 368 10.82 3.01 -15.01
N ASP A 369 10.07 2.06 -14.45
CA ASP A 369 10.46 1.35 -13.21
C ASP A 369 11.84 0.69 -13.36
N LYS A 370 12.05 -0.05 -14.45
CA LYS A 370 13.32 -0.72 -14.72
C LYS A 370 14.47 0.27 -14.85
N ALA A 371 14.32 1.34 -15.64
CA ALA A 371 15.34 2.35 -15.86
C ALA A 371 15.74 3.07 -14.57
N ALA A 372 14.76 3.41 -13.70
CA ALA A 372 15.03 4.02 -12.42
C ALA A 372 15.80 3.09 -11.47
N ARG A 373 15.45 1.80 -11.40
CA ARG A 373 16.22 0.81 -10.62
C ARG A 373 17.64 0.65 -11.12
N GLU A 374 17.83 0.59 -12.44
CA GLU A 374 19.15 0.50 -13.06
C GLU A 374 20.01 1.74 -12.75
N LEU A 375 19.42 2.94 -12.80
CA LEU A 375 20.09 4.18 -12.42
C LEU A 375 20.60 4.15 -10.99
N VAL A 376 19.73 3.77 -10.03
CA VAL A 376 20.12 3.70 -8.61
C VAL A 376 21.23 2.67 -8.41
N ARG A 377 21.10 1.47 -8.97
CA ARG A 377 22.12 0.41 -8.86
C ARG A 377 23.46 0.81 -9.50
N ALA A 378 23.43 1.52 -10.63
CA ALA A 378 24.66 1.98 -11.31
C ALA A 378 25.41 3.03 -10.49
N SER A 379 24.71 3.82 -9.65
CA SER A 379 25.31 4.82 -8.78
C SER A 379 26.23 4.21 -7.68
N PHE A 380 26.17 2.90 -7.47
CA PHE A 380 26.94 2.16 -6.44
C PHE A 380 27.74 0.99 -7.01
N ARG A 381 27.82 0.84 -8.33
CA ARG A 381 28.81 -0.04 -8.98
C ARG A 381 30.11 0.72 -9.14
N VAL A 382 30.93 0.72 -8.10
CA VAL A 382 32.35 1.05 -8.17
C VAL A 382 33.13 -0.21 -7.92
#